data_cbac6d3dc09ca45319f83c1b6cc158de
#
_entry.id   cbac6d3dc09ca45319f83c1b6cc158de
#
_cell.length_a   1.000
_cell.length_b   1.000
_cell.length_c   1.000
_cell.angle_alpha   90.00
_cell.angle_beta   90.00
_cell.angle_gamma   90.00
#
_symmetry.space_group_name_H-M   'P 1'
#
loop_
_entity.id
_entity.type
_entity.pdbx_description
1 polymer ?
#
loop_
_entity_poly.entity_id
_entity_poly.type
_entity_poly.pdbx_seq_one_letter_code
_entity_poly.pdbx_strand_id
1 'polypeptide(L)'
;MRILITGATGLVGNELVKLLLAKGHTIHYLTTSKDKIEAESNYIGFFWNPQEGKIDENCIFEVDAIIHLAGANIAKRWTNAYKQEIIESRTLSAELLFNLVKKHPNHQIKQIISASGTAIYPESIDEIYDETTKETEDSFLSNVVKKWEASVNVFQVLGIKVCKLRTGIVLSKKGGALPEMVKPIKLGFGSAMGSGKQIQSWIHINDLVALYNFALEKRLDGVYNAVTTNPISNEVLSKTIAKTLKKSIWLPNTPEFVMKLILGEMSYLLFSSKNLSANKILDLGFQFQFPDIEKAIDDLYQ
;
A
#
# COMPACT_ATOMS: atom_id res chain seq x y z
N MET A 1 -9.46 -21.40 -1.28
CA MET A 1 -8.74 -21.05 -0.05
C MET A 1 -9.61 -20.14 0.80
N ARG A 2 -9.46 -20.20 2.11
CA ARG A 2 -10.02 -19.21 3.03
C ARG A 2 -8.94 -18.23 3.45
N ILE A 3 -9.18 -16.94 3.24
CA ILE A 3 -8.17 -15.91 3.40
C ILE A 3 -8.67 -14.89 4.42
N LEU A 4 -7.88 -14.63 5.47
CA LEU A 4 -8.17 -13.58 6.44
C LEU A 4 -7.56 -12.26 5.96
N ILE A 5 -8.39 -11.22 5.83
CA ILE A 5 -7.96 -9.90 5.34
C ILE A 5 -8.18 -8.84 6.41
N THR A 6 -7.15 -8.11 6.78
CA THR A 6 -7.28 -6.86 7.53
C THR A 6 -7.29 -5.68 6.57
N GLY A 7 -8.07 -4.65 6.87
CA GLY A 7 -8.19 -3.50 5.97
C GLY A 7 -8.99 -3.79 4.69
N ALA A 8 -9.83 -4.83 4.69
CA ALA A 8 -10.66 -5.24 3.55
C ALA A 8 -11.56 -4.13 2.98
N THR A 9 -12.02 -3.20 3.83
CA THR A 9 -12.87 -2.05 3.43
C THR A 9 -12.07 -0.82 2.98
N GLY A 10 -10.74 -0.89 2.96
CA GLY A 10 -9.85 0.17 2.47
C GLY A 10 -9.75 0.21 0.95
N LEU A 11 -9.00 1.19 0.42
CA LEU A 11 -8.82 1.40 -1.02
C LEU A 11 -8.35 0.12 -1.75
N VAL A 12 -7.24 -0.46 -1.29
CA VAL A 12 -6.66 -1.68 -1.87
C VAL A 12 -7.49 -2.90 -1.48
N GLY A 13 -7.89 -3.00 -0.21
CA GLY A 13 -8.63 -4.15 0.30
C GLY A 13 -9.94 -4.40 -0.43
N ASN A 14 -10.68 -3.36 -0.75
CA ASN A 14 -11.96 -3.47 -1.44
C ASN A 14 -11.81 -4.07 -2.86
N GLU A 15 -10.82 -3.61 -3.62
CA GLU A 15 -10.57 -4.17 -4.96
C GLU A 15 -9.97 -5.59 -4.88
N LEU A 16 -9.13 -5.84 -3.88
CA LEU A 16 -8.57 -7.17 -3.65
C LEU A 16 -9.64 -8.19 -3.26
N VAL A 17 -10.57 -7.85 -2.38
CA VAL A 17 -11.70 -8.71 -2.00
C VAL A 17 -12.51 -9.09 -3.22
N LYS A 18 -12.85 -8.13 -4.10
CA LYS A 18 -13.58 -8.42 -5.34
C LYS A 18 -12.85 -9.42 -6.22
N LEU A 19 -11.54 -9.23 -6.41
CA LEU A 19 -10.74 -10.14 -7.22
C LEU A 19 -10.72 -11.55 -6.61
N LEU A 20 -10.50 -11.67 -5.31
CA LEU A 20 -10.38 -12.95 -4.63
C LEU A 20 -11.72 -13.71 -4.58
N LEU A 21 -12.83 -13.01 -4.35
CA LEU A 21 -14.18 -13.60 -4.42
C LEU A 21 -14.48 -14.10 -5.83
N ALA A 22 -14.16 -13.32 -6.87
CA ALA A 22 -14.34 -13.72 -8.28
C ALA A 22 -13.50 -14.95 -8.65
N LYS A 23 -12.37 -15.18 -7.95
CA LYS A 23 -11.54 -16.40 -8.08
C LYS A 23 -12.04 -17.58 -7.24
N GLY A 24 -13.17 -17.46 -6.55
CA GLY A 24 -13.77 -18.53 -5.76
C GLY A 24 -13.13 -18.74 -4.38
N HIS A 25 -12.43 -17.73 -3.84
CA HIS A 25 -11.93 -17.78 -2.47
C HIS A 25 -13.03 -17.41 -1.46
N THR A 26 -12.91 -17.91 -0.26
CA THR A 26 -13.70 -17.47 0.90
C THR A 26 -12.90 -16.43 1.68
N ILE A 27 -13.52 -15.32 2.01
CA ILE A 27 -12.88 -14.20 2.69
C ILE A 27 -13.42 -14.09 4.11
N HIS A 28 -12.55 -14.19 5.08
CA HIS A 28 -12.75 -13.66 6.41
C HIS A 28 -12.13 -12.26 6.48
N TYR A 29 -12.80 -11.29 7.07
CA TYR A 29 -12.19 -9.97 7.23
C TYR A 29 -12.39 -9.41 8.62
N LEU A 30 -11.42 -8.58 9.03
CA LEU A 30 -11.42 -7.90 10.32
C LEU A 30 -11.82 -6.44 10.17
N THR A 31 -12.77 -5.99 10.99
CA THR A 31 -13.22 -4.60 11.06
C THR A 31 -13.35 -4.12 12.49
N THR A 32 -13.04 -2.84 12.73
CA THR A 32 -13.24 -2.16 14.02
C THR A 32 -14.67 -1.61 14.17
N SER A 33 -15.47 -1.64 13.11
CA SER A 33 -16.86 -1.17 13.10
C SER A 33 -17.80 -2.38 13.06
N LYS A 34 -18.60 -2.54 14.11
CA LYS A 34 -19.56 -3.64 14.20
C LYS A 34 -20.65 -3.55 13.12
N ASP A 35 -20.98 -2.33 12.70
CA ASP A 35 -22.00 -2.09 11.64
C ASP A 35 -21.53 -2.52 10.24
N LYS A 36 -20.24 -2.82 10.09
CA LYS A 36 -19.64 -3.30 8.85
C LYS A 36 -19.38 -4.81 8.85
N ILE A 37 -19.94 -5.54 9.78
CA ILE A 37 -19.85 -7.00 9.83
C ILE A 37 -20.95 -7.57 8.94
N GLU A 38 -20.55 -8.25 7.90
CA GLU A 38 -21.43 -8.98 6.99
C GLU A 38 -21.20 -10.49 7.17
N ALA A 39 -22.22 -11.29 6.89
CA ALA A 39 -22.17 -12.74 7.04
C ALA A 39 -22.78 -13.42 5.81
N GLU A 40 -22.12 -13.25 4.65
CA GLU A 40 -22.42 -13.97 3.45
C GLU A 40 -21.66 -15.30 3.40
N SER A 41 -22.08 -16.24 2.54
CA SER A 41 -21.51 -17.59 2.50
C SER A 41 -19.99 -17.63 2.25
N ASN A 42 -19.45 -16.66 1.53
CA ASN A 42 -18.05 -16.56 1.16
C ASN A 42 -17.36 -15.25 1.56
N TYR A 43 -18.07 -14.36 2.33
CA TYR A 43 -17.55 -13.09 2.81
C TYR A 43 -18.06 -12.83 4.23
N ILE A 44 -17.21 -13.07 5.23
CA ILE A 44 -17.60 -13.09 6.64
C ILE A 44 -16.73 -12.11 7.43
N GLY A 45 -17.38 -11.15 8.09
CA GLY A 45 -16.76 -10.15 8.91
C GLY A 45 -16.64 -10.55 10.39
N PHE A 46 -15.54 -10.16 11.01
CA PHE A 46 -15.29 -10.35 12.43
C PHE A 46 -14.83 -9.05 13.08
N PHE A 47 -15.24 -8.85 14.32
CA PHE A 47 -14.84 -7.68 15.08
C PHE A 47 -13.42 -7.83 15.61
N TRP A 48 -12.66 -6.74 15.53
CA TRP A 48 -11.39 -6.59 16.24
C TRP A 48 -11.18 -5.14 16.69
N ASN A 49 -10.33 -4.95 17.71
CA ASN A 49 -9.83 -3.65 18.13
C ASN A 49 -8.37 -3.81 18.60
N PRO A 50 -7.38 -3.55 17.70
CA PRO A 50 -5.97 -3.69 18.04
C PRO A 50 -5.51 -2.81 19.21
N GLN A 51 -6.11 -1.62 19.38
CA GLN A 51 -5.77 -0.72 20.48
C GLN A 51 -6.18 -1.30 21.86
N GLU A 52 -7.24 -2.09 21.90
CA GLU A 52 -7.72 -2.74 23.12
C GLU A 52 -7.28 -4.20 23.23
N GLY A 53 -6.51 -4.72 22.27
CA GLY A 53 -6.10 -6.12 22.21
C GLY A 53 -7.27 -7.09 22.01
N LYS A 54 -8.41 -6.64 21.43
CA LYS A 54 -9.61 -7.46 21.25
C LYS A 54 -9.70 -7.98 19.82
N ILE A 55 -10.01 -9.27 19.68
CA ILE A 55 -10.24 -9.91 18.38
C ILE A 55 -11.21 -11.08 18.55
N ASP A 56 -12.13 -11.25 17.61
CA ASP A 56 -12.96 -12.46 17.53
C ASP A 56 -12.11 -13.61 16.98
N GLU A 57 -11.80 -14.59 17.83
CA GLU A 57 -10.89 -15.69 17.52
C GLU A 57 -11.41 -16.62 16.41
N ASN A 58 -12.74 -16.62 16.15
CA ASN A 58 -13.31 -17.42 15.06
C ASN A 58 -12.81 -16.97 13.67
N CYS A 59 -12.26 -15.77 13.57
CA CYS A 59 -11.76 -15.23 12.30
C CYS A 59 -10.66 -16.09 11.66
N ILE A 60 -9.90 -16.90 12.44
CA ILE A 60 -8.83 -17.77 11.91
C ILE A 60 -9.26 -19.21 11.62
N PHE A 61 -10.54 -19.53 11.83
CA PHE A 61 -11.02 -20.90 11.61
C PHE A 61 -10.88 -21.31 10.13
N GLU A 62 -10.14 -22.40 9.87
CA GLU A 62 -9.82 -22.91 8.52
C GLU A 62 -9.16 -21.89 7.57
N VAL A 63 -8.44 -20.90 8.09
CA VAL A 63 -7.74 -19.90 7.28
C VAL A 63 -6.43 -20.46 6.75
N ASP A 64 -6.22 -20.36 5.43
CA ASP A 64 -5.01 -20.79 4.72
C ASP A 64 -3.92 -19.72 4.68
N ALA A 65 -4.33 -18.43 4.57
CA ALA A 65 -3.42 -17.30 4.44
C ALA A 65 -4.00 -16.04 5.07
N ILE A 66 -3.12 -15.14 5.48
CA ILE A 66 -3.47 -13.80 5.97
C ILE A 66 -2.98 -12.76 4.97
N ILE A 67 -3.83 -11.77 4.63
CA ILE A 67 -3.42 -10.55 3.92
C ILE A 67 -3.62 -9.36 4.86
N HIS A 68 -2.49 -8.74 5.24
CA HIS A 68 -2.46 -7.69 6.24
C HIS A 68 -2.29 -6.30 5.59
N LEU A 69 -3.43 -5.57 5.44
CA LEU A 69 -3.49 -4.24 4.82
C LEU A 69 -3.86 -3.14 5.84
N ALA A 70 -4.15 -3.48 7.09
CA ALA A 70 -4.58 -2.52 8.08
C ALA A 70 -3.48 -1.51 8.40
N GLY A 71 -3.87 -0.25 8.45
CA GLY A 71 -3.01 0.87 8.81
C GLY A 71 -3.74 2.21 8.66
N ALA A 72 -3.46 3.14 9.57
CA ALA A 72 -3.98 4.49 9.50
C ALA A 72 -3.52 5.21 8.22
N ASN A 73 -4.36 6.08 7.70
CA ASN A 73 -4.07 6.85 6.49
C ASN A 73 -2.91 7.83 6.73
N ILE A 74 -1.83 7.71 5.95
CA ILE A 74 -0.66 8.59 6.06
C ILE A 74 -0.90 10.00 5.50
N ALA A 75 -1.97 10.20 4.71
CA ALA A 75 -2.30 11.48 4.09
C ALA A 75 -3.21 12.36 4.99
N LYS A 76 -2.98 12.34 6.30
CA LYS A 76 -3.54 13.29 7.28
C LYS A 76 -2.40 14.04 7.94
N ARG A 77 -2.66 15.25 8.46
CA ARG A 77 -1.64 16.10 9.09
C ARG A 77 -0.89 15.35 10.20
N TRP A 78 0.43 15.33 10.15
CA TRP A 78 1.29 14.61 11.10
C TRP A 78 1.51 15.43 12.38
N THR A 79 0.57 15.30 13.32
CA THR A 79 0.80 15.68 14.72
C THR A 79 1.54 14.55 15.43
N ASN A 80 2.14 14.81 16.60
CA ASN A 80 2.83 13.76 17.36
C ASN A 80 1.88 12.59 17.70
N ALA A 81 0.65 12.89 18.10
CA ALA A 81 -0.36 11.87 18.36
C ALA A 81 -0.70 11.06 17.10
N TYR A 82 -0.85 11.72 15.94
CA TYR A 82 -1.17 11.02 14.69
C TYR A 82 0.01 10.21 14.15
N LYS A 83 1.25 10.67 14.34
CA LYS A 83 2.45 9.89 14.04
C LYS A 83 2.49 8.58 14.84
N GLN A 84 2.12 8.64 16.12
CA GLN A 84 2.01 7.45 16.96
C GLN A 84 0.89 6.51 16.45
N GLU A 85 -0.27 7.05 16.10
CA GLU A 85 -1.37 6.27 15.50
C GLU A 85 -0.93 5.57 14.19
N ILE A 86 -0.15 6.25 13.33
CA ILE A 86 0.39 5.65 12.10
C ILE A 86 1.25 4.43 12.42
N ILE A 87 2.10 4.49 13.43
CA ILE A 87 2.94 3.36 13.86
C ILE A 87 2.07 2.26 14.47
N GLU A 88 1.29 2.59 15.49
CA GLU A 88 0.51 1.64 16.29
C GLU A 88 -0.53 0.88 15.47
N SER A 89 -1.21 1.56 14.55
CA SER A 89 -2.19 0.91 13.67
C SER A 89 -1.59 -0.24 12.84
N ARG A 90 -0.27 -0.25 12.64
CA ARG A 90 0.47 -1.29 11.91
C ARG A 90 1.08 -2.33 12.84
N THR A 91 1.72 -1.87 13.90
CA THR A 91 2.45 -2.77 14.81
C THR A 91 1.51 -3.53 15.74
N LEU A 92 0.56 -2.85 16.39
CA LEU A 92 -0.41 -3.51 17.29
C LEU A 92 -1.35 -4.45 16.54
N SER A 93 -1.73 -4.11 15.29
CA SER A 93 -2.56 -4.99 14.47
C SER A 93 -1.81 -6.28 14.07
N ALA A 94 -0.53 -6.18 13.72
CA ALA A 94 0.30 -7.34 13.43
C ALA A 94 0.55 -8.20 14.69
N GLU A 95 0.83 -7.55 15.82
CA GLU A 95 1.05 -8.20 17.11
C GLU A 95 -0.20 -8.98 17.57
N LEU A 96 -1.39 -8.37 17.46
CA LEU A 96 -2.65 -9.01 17.84
C LEU A 96 -2.91 -10.26 16.99
N LEU A 97 -2.68 -10.17 15.67
CA LEU A 97 -2.77 -11.34 14.77
C LEU A 97 -1.75 -12.42 15.12
N PHE A 98 -0.50 -12.04 15.39
CA PHE A 98 0.54 -12.99 15.79
C PHE A 98 0.16 -13.73 17.06
N ASN A 99 -0.28 -13.01 18.10
CA ASN A 99 -0.69 -13.59 19.37
C ASN A 99 -1.89 -14.54 19.20
N LEU A 100 -2.86 -14.18 18.35
CA LEU A 100 -3.98 -15.05 18.02
C LEU A 100 -3.51 -16.34 17.35
N VAL A 101 -2.68 -16.26 16.30
CA VAL A 101 -2.18 -17.43 15.59
C VAL A 101 -1.35 -18.32 16.51
N LYS A 102 -0.47 -17.72 17.32
CA LYS A 102 0.35 -18.46 18.33
C LYS A 102 -0.49 -19.19 19.36
N LYS A 103 -1.63 -18.63 19.77
CA LYS A 103 -2.59 -19.25 20.71
C LYS A 103 -3.25 -20.50 20.13
N HIS A 104 -3.34 -20.61 18.81
CA HIS A 104 -4.00 -21.71 18.10
C HIS A 104 -3.00 -22.54 17.29
N PRO A 105 -2.18 -23.40 17.91
CA PRO A 105 -1.07 -24.12 17.25
C PRO A 105 -1.51 -25.07 16.12
N ASN A 106 -2.79 -25.45 16.10
CA ASN A 106 -3.37 -26.29 15.04
C ASN A 106 -3.91 -25.50 13.84
N HIS A 107 -3.55 -24.20 13.72
CA HIS A 107 -3.94 -23.40 12.56
C HIS A 107 -3.40 -23.97 11.25
N GLN A 108 -4.09 -23.65 10.13
CA GLN A 108 -3.67 -24.10 8.79
C GLN A 108 -2.91 -23.02 8.01
N ILE A 109 -2.70 -21.84 8.59
CA ILE A 109 -2.08 -20.68 7.96
C ILE A 109 -0.65 -21.00 7.54
N LYS A 110 -0.36 -20.84 6.24
CA LYS A 110 0.96 -21.11 5.64
C LYS A 110 1.69 -19.84 5.21
N GLN A 111 0.97 -18.73 5.09
CA GLN A 111 1.55 -17.49 4.57
C GLN A 111 0.84 -16.27 5.18
N ILE A 112 1.62 -15.22 5.43
CA ILE A 112 1.12 -13.86 5.60
C ILE A 112 1.71 -12.97 4.52
N ILE A 113 0.84 -12.19 3.83
CA ILE A 113 1.24 -11.18 2.86
C ILE A 113 0.90 -9.83 3.48
N SER A 114 1.91 -9.06 3.82
CA SER A 114 1.71 -7.74 4.42
C SER A 114 1.98 -6.62 3.41
N ALA A 115 1.15 -5.60 3.46
CA ALA A 115 1.53 -4.32 2.91
C ALA A 115 2.78 -3.80 3.63
N SER A 116 3.60 -3.06 2.91
CA SER A 116 4.76 -2.31 3.37
C SER A 116 4.89 -1.05 2.51
N GLY A 117 5.92 -0.24 2.71
CA GLY A 117 6.09 1.02 1.98
C GLY A 117 7.50 1.21 1.43
N THR A 118 7.58 1.97 0.35
CA THR A 118 8.84 2.32 -0.32
C THR A 118 9.64 3.40 0.41
N ALA A 119 9.08 4.03 1.44
CA ALA A 119 9.74 5.10 2.20
C ALA A 119 11.00 4.63 2.97
N ILE A 120 11.23 3.33 3.04
CA ILE A 120 12.44 2.76 3.65
C ILE A 120 13.70 3.02 2.82
N TYR A 121 13.56 3.11 1.49
CA TYR A 121 14.69 3.34 0.59
C TYR A 121 15.22 4.78 0.67
N PRO A 122 16.51 5.01 0.44
CA PRO A 122 17.06 6.36 0.28
C PRO A 122 16.34 7.15 -0.83
N GLU A 123 16.47 8.46 -0.81
CA GLU A 123 16.02 9.31 -1.92
C GLU A 123 17.05 9.31 -3.04
N SER A 124 16.61 9.15 -4.27
CA SER A 124 17.43 9.31 -5.46
C SER A 124 16.62 9.71 -6.67
N ILE A 125 17.23 10.48 -7.55
CA ILE A 125 16.75 10.77 -8.91
C ILE A 125 17.39 9.80 -9.89
N ASP A 126 18.68 9.50 -9.69
CA ASP A 126 19.52 8.79 -10.67
C ASP A 126 19.71 7.31 -10.28
N GLU A 127 19.94 7.02 -8.99
CA GLU A 127 20.18 5.66 -8.52
C GLU A 127 18.87 4.88 -8.42
N ILE A 128 18.90 3.65 -8.89
CA ILE A 128 17.77 2.71 -8.83
C ILE A 128 18.02 1.75 -7.67
N TYR A 129 17.11 1.74 -6.69
CA TYR A 129 17.17 0.82 -5.55
C TYR A 129 16.26 -0.39 -5.77
N ASP A 130 16.66 -1.51 -5.20
CA ASP A 130 15.91 -2.76 -5.19
C ASP A 130 15.84 -3.36 -3.77
N GLU A 131 15.28 -4.55 -3.66
CA GLU A 131 15.06 -5.22 -2.37
C GLU A 131 16.36 -5.69 -1.70
N THR A 132 17.51 -5.65 -2.38
CA THR A 132 18.82 -5.99 -1.84
C THR A 132 19.51 -4.80 -1.18
N THR A 133 19.00 -3.59 -1.42
CA THR A 133 19.51 -2.33 -0.86
C THR A 133 19.45 -2.36 0.67
N LYS A 134 20.60 -2.19 1.32
CA LYS A 134 20.73 -2.22 2.78
C LYS A 134 20.60 -0.84 3.40
N GLU A 135 20.95 0.20 2.65
CA GLU A 135 20.82 1.59 3.05
C GLU A 135 19.37 1.94 3.26
N THR A 136 19.10 2.71 4.29
CA THR A 136 17.73 3.13 4.60
C THR A 136 17.66 4.63 4.80
N GLU A 137 16.55 5.21 4.38
CA GLU A 137 16.23 6.61 4.63
C GLU A 137 16.16 6.91 6.15
N ASP A 138 16.62 8.09 6.55
CA ASP A 138 16.44 8.61 7.89
C ASP A 138 15.25 9.59 7.92
N SER A 139 14.03 9.01 7.93
CA SER A 139 12.80 9.77 7.96
C SER A 139 11.76 9.11 8.86
N PHE A 140 10.74 9.88 9.23
CA PHE A 140 9.61 9.35 10.01
C PHE A 140 8.97 8.13 9.33
N LEU A 141 8.70 8.23 8.03
CA LEU A 141 8.06 7.12 7.30
C LEU A 141 8.97 5.90 7.14
N SER A 142 10.27 6.10 6.99
CA SER A 142 11.24 5.00 7.01
C SER A 142 11.19 4.25 8.34
N ASN A 143 11.15 4.98 9.46
CA ASN A 143 10.99 4.37 10.78
C ASN A 143 9.66 3.60 10.92
N VAL A 144 8.56 4.15 10.39
CA VAL A 144 7.26 3.43 10.34
C VAL A 144 7.41 2.11 9.60
N VAL A 145 8.03 2.11 8.42
CA VAL A 145 8.20 0.90 7.60
C VAL A 145 9.08 -0.13 8.32
N LYS A 146 10.19 0.31 8.91
CA LYS A 146 11.09 -0.58 9.69
C LYS A 146 10.34 -1.30 10.82
N LYS A 147 9.57 -0.56 11.61
CA LYS A 147 8.76 -1.13 12.71
C LYS A 147 7.67 -2.06 12.20
N TRP A 148 7.01 -1.67 11.11
CA TRP A 148 5.96 -2.47 10.47
C TRP A 148 6.52 -3.80 9.96
N GLU A 149 7.60 -3.78 9.16
CA GLU A 149 8.22 -5.00 8.66
C GLU A 149 8.73 -5.91 9.80
N ALA A 150 9.29 -5.31 10.87
CA ALA A 150 9.71 -6.06 12.05
C ALA A 150 8.54 -6.74 12.75
N SER A 151 7.39 -6.06 12.92
CA SER A 151 6.20 -6.64 13.58
C SER A 151 5.57 -7.79 12.79
N VAL A 152 5.77 -7.84 11.46
CA VAL A 152 5.28 -8.95 10.63
C VAL A 152 6.30 -10.08 10.52
N ASN A 153 7.61 -9.78 10.58
CA ASN A 153 8.65 -10.82 10.50
C ASN A 153 8.55 -11.87 11.61
N VAL A 154 7.96 -11.54 12.75
CA VAL A 154 7.80 -12.50 13.87
C VAL A 154 6.98 -13.74 13.49
N PHE A 155 6.14 -13.68 12.47
CA PHE A 155 5.37 -14.85 12.00
C PHE A 155 6.25 -15.98 11.50
N GLN A 156 7.50 -15.70 11.09
CA GLN A 156 8.45 -16.73 10.68
C GLN A 156 8.77 -17.75 11.81
N VAL A 157 8.73 -17.33 13.09
CA VAL A 157 8.95 -18.25 14.21
C VAL A 157 7.86 -19.31 14.35
N LEU A 158 6.70 -19.09 13.71
CA LEU A 158 5.61 -20.05 13.63
C LEU A 158 5.68 -20.92 12.37
N GLY A 159 6.75 -20.85 11.59
CA GLY A 159 6.90 -21.56 10.31
C GLY A 159 6.03 -21.00 9.17
N ILE A 160 5.50 -19.77 9.32
CA ILE A 160 4.66 -19.11 8.35
C ILE A 160 5.54 -18.27 7.40
N LYS A 161 5.36 -18.44 6.09
CA LYS A 161 6.03 -17.57 5.09
C LYS A 161 5.57 -16.13 5.22
N VAL A 162 6.49 -15.18 5.17
CA VAL A 162 6.23 -13.75 5.34
C VAL A 162 6.60 -13.00 4.06
N CYS A 163 5.60 -12.63 3.28
CA CYS A 163 5.77 -11.78 2.10
C CYS A 163 5.43 -10.33 2.46
N LYS A 164 6.30 -9.39 2.09
CA LYS A 164 6.11 -7.94 2.29
C LYS A 164 6.13 -7.24 0.94
N LEU A 165 5.06 -6.52 0.62
CA LEU A 165 4.94 -5.76 -0.61
C LEU A 165 5.21 -4.28 -0.31
N ARG A 166 6.42 -3.80 -0.62
CA ARG A 166 6.81 -2.38 -0.51
C ARG A 166 6.13 -1.61 -1.63
N THR A 167 5.01 -1.01 -1.29
CA THR A 167 4.11 -0.39 -2.25
C THR A 167 4.51 1.06 -2.52
N GLY A 168 4.63 1.40 -3.81
CA GLY A 168 4.82 2.78 -4.29
C GLY A 168 3.51 3.58 -4.28
N ILE A 169 3.46 4.63 -5.10
CA ILE A 169 2.26 5.46 -5.23
C ILE A 169 1.16 4.67 -5.95
N VAL A 170 0.08 4.36 -5.24
CA VAL A 170 -1.05 3.64 -5.84
C VAL A 170 -1.92 4.61 -6.64
N LEU A 171 -2.05 4.36 -7.94
CA LEU A 171 -2.92 5.12 -8.81
C LEU A 171 -4.34 4.52 -8.82
N SER A 172 -5.30 5.28 -8.32
CA SER A 172 -6.73 4.92 -8.29
C SER A 172 -7.59 6.18 -8.30
N LYS A 173 -8.69 6.16 -9.05
CA LYS A 173 -9.68 7.27 -9.04
C LYS A 173 -10.55 7.29 -7.78
N LYS A 174 -10.57 6.19 -7.00
CA LYS A 174 -11.42 6.05 -5.81
C LYS A 174 -10.81 6.61 -4.54
N GLY A 175 -9.52 6.93 -4.55
CA GLY A 175 -8.81 7.46 -3.37
C GLY A 175 -7.28 7.43 -3.53
N GLY A 176 -6.57 7.75 -2.45
CA GLY A 176 -5.11 7.86 -2.45
C GLY A 176 -4.62 9.19 -3.02
N ALA A 177 -3.40 9.21 -3.57
CA ALA A 177 -2.75 10.43 -4.04
C ALA A 177 -3.36 11.00 -5.34
N LEU A 178 -3.79 10.14 -6.26
CA LEU A 178 -4.21 10.56 -7.59
C LEU A 178 -5.40 11.54 -7.61
N PRO A 179 -6.52 11.32 -6.87
CA PRO A 179 -7.60 12.31 -6.81
C PRO A 179 -7.16 13.68 -6.29
N GLU A 180 -6.22 13.73 -5.36
CA GLU A 180 -5.71 15.00 -4.81
C GLU A 180 -4.85 15.75 -5.84
N MET A 181 -4.12 15.05 -6.70
CA MET A 181 -3.38 15.63 -7.82
C MET A 181 -4.32 16.11 -8.95
N VAL A 182 -5.39 15.37 -9.19
CA VAL A 182 -6.38 15.65 -10.24
C VAL A 182 -7.23 16.88 -9.92
N LYS A 183 -7.61 17.11 -8.67
CA LYS A 183 -8.48 18.23 -8.27
C LYS A 183 -7.98 19.60 -8.77
N PRO A 184 -6.74 20.04 -8.46
CA PRO A 184 -6.25 21.34 -8.93
C PRO A 184 -6.13 21.39 -10.46
N ILE A 185 -5.77 20.29 -11.12
CA ILE A 185 -5.66 20.23 -12.58
C ILE A 185 -7.04 20.41 -13.23
N LYS A 186 -8.08 19.77 -12.73
CA LYS A 186 -9.47 19.94 -13.20
C LYS A 186 -9.94 21.39 -13.09
N LEU A 187 -9.54 22.08 -12.04
CA LEU A 187 -9.89 23.48 -11.78
C LEU A 187 -9.03 24.49 -12.59
N GLY A 188 -8.04 24.02 -13.38
CA GLY A 188 -7.15 24.88 -14.16
C GLY A 188 -5.95 25.44 -13.36
N PHE A 189 -5.75 24.98 -12.12
CA PHE A 189 -4.65 25.39 -11.24
C PHE A 189 -3.58 24.29 -11.08
N GLY A 190 -3.51 23.36 -12.05
CA GLY A 190 -2.52 22.30 -12.03
C GLY A 190 -1.10 22.80 -12.21
N SER A 191 -0.17 22.28 -11.44
CA SER A 191 1.28 22.50 -11.56
C SER A 191 2.05 21.30 -11.09
N ALA A 192 3.31 21.16 -11.51
CA ALA A 192 4.20 20.20 -10.87
C ALA A 192 4.65 20.73 -9.49
N MET A 193 5.09 19.82 -8.63
CA MET A 193 5.53 20.15 -7.26
C MET A 193 7.05 20.33 -7.20
N GLY A 194 7.52 21.37 -6.53
CA GLY A 194 8.94 21.66 -6.34
C GLY A 194 9.69 21.77 -7.66
N SER A 195 10.77 20.98 -7.82
CA SER A 195 11.52 20.91 -9.07
C SER A 195 10.76 20.16 -10.18
N GLY A 196 9.77 19.34 -9.84
CA GLY A 196 9.11 18.42 -10.76
C GLY A 196 9.96 17.21 -11.15
N LYS A 197 11.25 17.19 -10.77
CA LYS A 197 12.21 16.13 -11.16
C LYS A 197 12.20 14.90 -10.26
N GLN A 198 11.58 15.00 -9.07
CA GLN A 198 11.51 13.87 -8.13
C GLN A 198 10.83 12.66 -8.79
N ILE A 199 11.51 11.52 -8.73
CA ILE A 199 11.04 10.27 -9.31
C ILE A 199 9.98 9.65 -8.41
N GLN A 200 8.91 9.21 -9.03
CA GLN A 200 7.78 8.56 -8.38
C GLN A 200 7.65 7.14 -8.91
N SER A 201 7.97 6.18 -8.06
CA SER A 201 7.67 4.77 -8.30
C SER A 201 6.20 4.55 -7.97
N TRP A 202 5.42 4.19 -8.95
CA TRP A 202 3.96 4.06 -8.87
C TRP A 202 3.50 2.66 -9.26
N ILE A 203 2.23 2.36 -8.99
CA ILE A 203 1.57 1.14 -9.44
C ILE A 203 0.08 1.41 -9.66
N HIS A 204 -0.50 0.85 -10.72
CA HIS A 204 -1.94 0.87 -10.94
C HIS A 204 -2.66 -0.01 -9.91
N ILE A 205 -3.84 0.39 -9.45
CA ILE A 205 -4.59 -0.35 -8.41
C ILE A 205 -4.87 -1.80 -8.84
N ASN A 206 -5.19 -2.03 -10.11
CA ASN A 206 -5.47 -3.38 -10.62
C ASN A 206 -4.20 -4.25 -10.63
N ASP A 207 -3.04 -3.68 -10.99
CA ASP A 207 -1.77 -4.39 -10.92
C ASP A 207 -1.36 -4.70 -9.47
N LEU A 208 -1.64 -3.78 -8.54
CA LEU A 208 -1.35 -4.03 -7.13
C LEU A 208 -2.19 -5.19 -6.58
N VAL A 209 -3.49 -5.24 -6.85
CA VAL A 209 -4.33 -6.35 -6.37
C VAL A 209 -4.00 -7.66 -7.09
N ALA A 210 -3.63 -7.60 -8.37
CA ALA A 210 -3.11 -8.76 -9.10
C ALA A 210 -1.81 -9.28 -8.48
N LEU A 211 -0.93 -8.38 -8.03
CA LEU A 211 0.32 -8.72 -7.36
C LEU A 211 0.09 -9.40 -5.99
N TYR A 212 -0.88 -8.94 -5.19
CA TYR A 212 -1.29 -9.64 -3.97
C TYR A 212 -1.77 -11.06 -4.26
N ASN A 213 -2.60 -11.23 -5.28
CA ASN A 213 -3.08 -12.55 -5.70
C ASN A 213 -1.92 -13.41 -6.23
N PHE A 214 -1.01 -12.85 -7.02
CA PHE A 214 0.19 -13.56 -7.49
C PHE A 214 1.06 -14.02 -6.34
N ALA A 215 1.30 -13.15 -5.36
CA ALA A 215 2.06 -13.48 -4.15
C ALA A 215 1.41 -14.62 -3.36
N LEU A 216 0.08 -14.67 -3.31
CA LEU A 216 -0.70 -15.73 -2.68
C LEU A 216 -0.55 -17.06 -3.44
N GLU A 217 -0.79 -17.06 -4.74
CA GLU A 217 -0.74 -18.26 -5.60
C GLU A 217 0.68 -18.87 -5.65
N LYS A 218 1.71 -18.03 -5.74
CA LYS A 218 3.12 -18.44 -5.76
C LYS A 218 3.69 -18.72 -4.38
N ARG A 219 2.95 -18.44 -3.31
CA ARG A 219 3.41 -18.56 -1.92
C ARG A 219 4.74 -17.84 -1.71
N LEU A 220 4.83 -16.60 -2.15
CA LEU A 220 6.05 -15.81 -2.06
C LEU A 220 6.47 -15.61 -0.60
N ASP A 221 7.79 -15.53 -0.39
CA ASP A 221 8.43 -15.24 0.90
C ASP A 221 9.47 -14.13 0.71
N GLY A 222 9.65 -13.28 1.71
CA GLY A 222 10.60 -12.16 1.66
C GLY A 222 9.97 -10.83 1.23
N VAL A 223 10.78 -9.94 0.67
CA VAL A 223 10.40 -8.57 0.31
C VAL A 223 10.32 -8.43 -1.20
N TYR A 224 9.31 -7.69 -1.69
CA TYR A 224 9.13 -7.38 -3.11
C TYR A 224 8.65 -5.94 -3.26
N ASN A 225 9.20 -5.23 -4.24
CA ASN A 225 8.73 -3.92 -4.63
C ASN A 225 7.42 -4.04 -5.42
N ALA A 226 6.37 -3.44 -4.90
CA ALA A 226 5.08 -3.31 -5.57
C ALA A 226 5.02 -1.96 -6.29
N VAL A 227 5.80 -1.87 -7.35
CA VAL A 227 5.92 -0.70 -8.24
C VAL A 227 5.95 -1.18 -9.69
N THR A 228 5.54 -0.32 -10.63
CA THR A 228 5.66 -0.63 -12.06
C THR A 228 7.11 -0.53 -12.54
N THR A 229 7.37 -1.02 -13.75
CA THR A 229 8.70 -1.04 -14.39
C THR A 229 9.21 0.35 -14.78
N ASN A 230 8.33 1.34 -14.91
CA ASN A 230 8.63 2.65 -15.46
C ASN A 230 8.34 3.75 -14.42
N PRO A 231 9.24 3.99 -13.45
CA PRO A 231 9.14 5.15 -12.58
C PRO A 231 9.24 6.44 -13.40
N ILE A 232 8.51 7.48 -13.00
CA ILE A 232 8.43 8.73 -13.75
C ILE A 232 8.63 9.93 -12.83
N SER A 233 8.99 11.09 -13.41
CA SER A 233 9.05 12.33 -12.64
C SER A 233 7.66 12.87 -12.30
N ASN A 234 7.57 13.66 -11.24
CA ASN A 234 6.33 14.34 -10.85
C ASN A 234 5.80 15.24 -11.98
N GLU A 235 6.69 15.89 -12.73
CA GLU A 235 6.32 16.72 -13.88
C GLU A 235 5.65 15.89 -14.98
N VAL A 236 6.23 14.72 -15.32
CA VAL A 236 5.65 13.80 -16.31
C VAL A 236 4.27 13.33 -15.85
N LEU A 237 4.14 12.89 -14.59
CA LEU A 237 2.84 12.48 -14.05
C LEU A 237 1.81 13.60 -14.12
N SER A 238 2.16 14.82 -13.69
CA SER A 238 1.26 15.97 -13.72
C SER A 238 0.80 16.31 -15.14
N LYS A 239 1.74 16.32 -16.10
CA LYS A 239 1.43 16.59 -17.52
C LYS A 239 0.56 15.49 -18.13
N THR A 240 0.80 14.22 -17.81
CA THR A 240 -0.03 13.10 -18.28
C THR A 240 -1.45 13.22 -17.76
N ILE A 241 -1.63 13.49 -16.47
CA ILE A 241 -2.96 13.71 -15.89
C ILE A 241 -3.68 14.87 -16.63
N ALA A 242 -2.99 15.98 -16.85
CA ALA A 242 -3.58 17.13 -17.54
C ALA A 242 -3.98 16.79 -18.98
N LYS A 243 -3.13 16.08 -19.73
CA LYS A 243 -3.40 15.62 -21.09
C LYS A 243 -4.67 14.77 -21.16
N THR A 244 -4.78 13.74 -20.32
CA THR A 244 -5.98 12.86 -20.26
C THR A 244 -7.24 13.65 -19.91
N LEU A 245 -7.15 14.63 -19.02
CA LEU A 245 -8.27 15.50 -18.64
C LEU A 245 -8.55 16.63 -19.62
N LYS A 246 -7.80 16.72 -20.73
CA LYS A 246 -7.89 17.80 -21.72
C LYS A 246 -7.70 19.20 -21.09
N LYS A 247 -6.76 19.30 -20.16
CA LYS A 247 -6.37 20.53 -19.47
C LYS A 247 -4.92 20.89 -19.77
N SER A 248 -4.58 22.16 -19.61
CA SER A 248 -3.22 22.65 -19.75
C SER A 248 -2.60 22.94 -18.39
N ILE A 249 -1.31 22.64 -18.23
CA ILE A 249 -0.50 23.12 -17.12
C ILE A 249 0.24 24.36 -17.61
N TRP A 250 -0.14 25.51 -17.09
CA TRP A 250 0.43 26.82 -17.46
C TRP A 250 1.04 27.55 -16.27
N LEU A 251 0.71 27.12 -15.05
CA LEU A 251 1.29 27.68 -13.84
C LEU A 251 2.72 27.19 -13.64
N PRO A 252 3.58 28.02 -13.07
CA PRO A 252 4.89 27.58 -12.62
C PRO A 252 4.75 26.49 -11.54
N ASN A 253 5.82 25.73 -11.37
CA ASN A 253 5.84 24.68 -10.35
C ASN A 253 5.53 25.27 -8.95
N THR A 254 4.71 24.55 -8.16
CA THR A 254 4.39 24.98 -6.80
C THR A 254 5.63 24.85 -5.90
N PRO A 255 6.14 25.94 -5.31
CA PRO A 255 7.34 25.90 -4.48
C PRO A 255 7.16 25.02 -3.23
N GLU A 256 8.23 24.36 -2.81
CA GLU A 256 8.20 23.47 -1.65
C GLU A 256 7.78 24.18 -0.35
N PHE A 257 8.25 25.42 -0.13
CA PHE A 257 7.91 26.18 1.08
C PHE A 257 6.39 26.43 1.22
N VAL A 258 5.68 26.61 0.09
CA VAL A 258 4.22 26.80 0.08
C VAL A 258 3.53 25.52 0.57
N MET A 259 3.96 24.37 0.07
CA MET A 259 3.38 23.10 0.49
C MET A 259 3.76 22.73 1.93
N LYS A 260 4.97 23.10 2.37
CA LYS A 260 5.37 22.95 3.78
C LYS A 260 4.50 23.79 4.72
N LEU A 261 4.13 25.00 4.32
CA LEU A 261 3.23 25.86 5.12
C LEU A 261 1.83 25.23 5.24
N ILE A 262 1.30 24.65 4.17
CA ILE A 262 -0.05 24.05 4.11
C ILE A 262 -0.10 22.69 4.82
N LEU A 263 0.83 21.81 4.48
CA LEU A 263 0.81 20.39 4.86
C LEU A 263 1.75 20.05 6.03
N GLY A 264 2.64 21.01 6.42
CA GLY A 264 3.66 20.73 7.42
C GLY A 264 4.61 19.62 6.98
N GLU A 265 4.99 18.74 7.89
CA GLU A 265 5.89 17.62 7.62
C GLU A 265 5.31 16.61 6.59
N MET A 266 3.99 16.51 6.46
CA MET A 266 3.35 15.64 5.47
C MET A 266 3.72 16.04 4.02
N SER A 267 4.20 17.26 3.78
CA SER A 267 4.71 17.69 2.48
C SER A 267 5.83 16.80 1.95
N TYR A 268 6.55 16.08 2.82
CA TYR A 268 7.53 15.05 2.45
C TYR A 268 6.97 14.07 1.39
N LEU A 269 5.71 13.69 1.49
CA LEU A 269 5.06 12.78 0.52
C LEU A 269 5.05 13.32 -0.92
N LEU A 270 5.11 14.64 -1.11
CA LEU A 270 5.06 15.28 -2.42
C LEU A 270 6.44 15.44 -3.05
N PHE A 271 7.47 15.55 -2.22
CA PHE A 271 8.83 15.92 -2.66
C PHE A 271 9.82 14.75 -2.61
N SER A 272 9.49 13.69 -1.89
CA SER A 272 10.31 12.48 -1.83
C SER A 272 10.49 11.85 -3.21
N SER A 273 11.73 11.49 -3.54
CA SER A 273 12.12 10.86 -4.80
C SER A 273 12.51 9.41 -4.56
N LYS A 274 11.74 8.47 -5.11
CA LYS A 274 11.99 7.03 -4.96
C LYS A 274 12.06 6.40 -6.34
N ASN A 275 13.27 6.04 -6.77
CA ASN A 275 13.54 5.39 -8.04
C ASN A 275 13.81 3.91 -7.79
N LEU A 276 12.83 3.05 -8.06
CA LEU A 276 12.82 1.67 -7.61
C LEU A 276 12.66 0.68 -8.76
N SER A 277 13.36 -0.45 -8.65
CA SER A 277 13.26 -1.57 -9.58
C SER A 277 12.10 -2.50 -9.22
N ALA A 278 11.42 -3.01 -10.25
CA ALA A 278 10.44 -4.09 -10.16
C ALA A 278 11.00 -5.45 -10.64
N ASN A 279 12.30 -5.54 -10.94
CA ASN A 279 12.88 -6.71 -11.60
C ASN A 279 12.62 -8.02 -10.84
N LYS A 280 12.76 -8.01 -9.52
CA LYS A 280 12.58 -9.21 -8.68
C LYS A 280 11.22 -9.88 -8.88
N ILE A 281 10.15 -9.11 -9.05
CA ILE A 281 8.82 -9.68 -9.26
C ILE A 281 8.59 -10.08 -10.72
N LEU A 282 9.22 -9.37 -11.67
CA LEU A 282 9.22 -9.74 -13.09
C LEU A 282 9.93 -11.07 -13.33
N ASP A 283 11.08 -11.29 -12.68
CA ASP A 283 11.87 -12.53 -12.78
C ASP A 283 11.07 -13.76 -12.30
N LEU A 284 10.07 -13.55 -11.45
CA LEU A 284 9.13 -14.59 -11.02
C LEU A 284 7.96 -14.79 -11.99
N GLY A 285 7.91 -14.00 -13.08
CA GLY A 285 6.91 -14.11 -14.13
C GLY A 285 5.65 -13.27 -13.92
N PHE A 286 5.67 -12.28 -13.01
CA PHE A 286 4.56 -11.31 -12.90
C PHE A 286 4.52 -10.41 -14.14
N GLN A 287 3.33 -10.14 -14.64
CA GLN A 287 3.13 -9.26 -15.80
C GLN A 287 2.22 -8.09 -15.40
N PHE A 288 2.74 -6.86 -15.55
CA PHE A 288 1.94 -5.67 -15.33
C PHE A 288 0.97 -5.45 -16.50
N GLN A 289 -0.27 -5.15 -16.19
CA GLN A 289 -1.28 -4.75 -17.17
C GLN A 289 -1.09 -3.27 -17.58
N PHE A 290 -0.65 -2.44 -16.65
CA PHE A 290 -0.47 -1.01 -16.82
C PHE A 290 0.98 -0.58 -16.52
N PRO A 291 1.97 -1.00 -17.35
CA PRO A 291 3.36 -0.57 -17.15
C PRO A 291 3.60 0.87 -17.66
N ASP A 292 2.71 1.40 -18.49
CA ASP A 292 2.76 2.72 -19.11
C ASP A 292 1.82 3.70 -18.40
N ILE A 293 2.33 4.89 -18.08
CA ILE A 293 1.58 5.88 -17.29
C ILE A 293 0.40 6.48 -18.06
N GLU A 294 0.52 6.70 -19.36
CA GLU A 294 -0.58 7.26 -20.15
C GLU A 294 -1.75 6.27 -20.16
N LYS A 295 -1.49 4.99 -20.42
CA LYS A 295 -2.50 3.94 -20.37
C LYS A 295 -3.12 3.79 -18.98
N ALA A 296 -2.32 3.90 -17.94
CA ALA A 296 -2.79 3.80 -16.56
C ALA A 296 -3.74 4.95 -16.18
N ILE A 297 -3.40 6.19 -16.58
CA ILE A 297 -4.26 7.34 -16.30
C ILE A 297 -5.51 7.34 -17.18
N ASP A 298 -5.40 6.90 -18.43
CA ASP A 298 -6.54 6.78 -19.34
C ASP A 298 -7.57 5.75 -18.84
N ASP A 299 -7.13 4.56 -18.38
CA ASP A 299 -8.02 3.55 -17.76
C ASP A 299 -8.79 4.11 -16.55
N LEU A 300 -8.16 4.98 -15.77
CA LEU A 300 -8.77 5.53 -14.57
C LEU A 300 -9.74 6.69 -14.85
N TYR A 301 -9.59 7.44 -15.97
CA TYR A 301 -10.31 8.70 -16.19
C TYR A 301 -11.00 8.83 -17.55
N GLN A 302 -10.81 7.94 -18.50
CA GLN A 302 -11.59 7.83 -19.73
C GLN A 302 -12.64 6.73 -19.62
#